data_fb3ca10b5559417c33942c1bef001140
#
_entry.id   fb3ca10b5559417c33942c1bef001140
#
_cell.length_a   1.000
_cell.length_b   1.000
_cell.length_c   1.000
_cell.angle_alpha   90.00
_cell.angle_beta   90.00
_cell.angle_gamma   90.00
#
_symmetry.space_group_name_H-M   'P 1'
#
loop_
_entity.id
_entity.type
_entity.pdbx_description
1 polymer ?
#
loop_
_entity_poly.entity_id
_entity_poly.type
_entity_poly.pdbx_seq_one_letter_code
_entity_poly.pdbx_strand_id
1 'polypeptide(L)'
;MSGAVRKKERKILTGEFWTSKQRQSHPLHYVVSYRASFKPELPSFFIGKYLEKRKGVVFDPFGGRGTTAVQANLEGYAAIHNDISPMSLYLAKSRQTVPSLEKLEKCLSSLDVSRKVPEEKSDEDLLHFFHKDTLKELKNLRRILAEEDSPELRYIGLTALSRLHGHSNGFFSVYSFPQISIPPLAQKRNNERKGIVPDYREIRPRILQKMRRDLKEVLPPFYHEFSSRNVYTNHSSMDLFGLEDDSVDLVVTSPPFLDKVNYEEDNWLRYWFLDIQLEKDQKPSIFATIAGWCEFIQSTLNELSRVVRPGGVVVMEVGEVRKGKTVFNLDEYVIRCAENSGLVWENTYINDQKFTKLANCWNVSNNEKGTNSNRCVVFRNLK
;
A
#
# COMPACT_ATOMS: atom_id res chain seq x y z
N MET A 1 38.65 -28.65 14.70
CA MET A 1 38.85 -27.95 13.41
C MET A 1 37.88 -26.81 13.35
N SER A 2 38.34 -25.58 13.61
CA SER A 2 37.48 -24.38 13.58
C SER A 2 37.26 -23.98 12.14
N GLY A 3 36.04 -24.20 11.64
CA GLY A 3 35.64 -23.69 10.34
C GLY A 3 35.54 -22.16 10.42
N ALA A 4 36.52 -21.49 9.84
CA ALA A 4 36.50 -20.05 9.66
C ALA A 4 35.30 -19.68 8.75
N VAL A 5 34.25 -19.19 9.32
CA VAL A 5 33.16 -18.51 8.57
C VAL A 5 33.81 -17.31 7.88
N ARG A 6 34.05 -17.42 6.56
CA ARG A 6 34.51 -16.29 5.74
C ARG A 6 33.48 -15.16 5.96
N LYS A 7 33.88 -14.09 6.66
CA LYS A 7 33.12 -12.83 6.71
C LYS A 7 32.91 -12.37 5.25
N LYS A 8 31.71 -12.57 4.70
CA LYS A 8 31.36 -11.97 3.42
C LYS A 8 31.54 -10.45 3.55
N GLU A 9 32.31 -9.85 2.67
CA GLU A 9 32.51 -8.40 2.64
C GLU A 9 31.12 -7.75 2.51
N ARG A 10 30.80 -6.90 3.48
CA ARG A 10 29.57 -6.11 3.49
C ARG A 10 29.68 -5.09 2.36
N LYS A 11 28.71 -5.06 1.44
CA LYS A 11 28.78 -4.20 0.25
C LYS A 11 27.59 -3.25 0.20
N ILE A 12 27.88 -1.99 -0.03
CA ILE A 12 26.91 -1.01 -0.51
C ILE A 12 26.98 -1.07 -2.04
N LEU A 13 25.87 -1.43 -2.67
CA LEU A 13 25.75 -1.59 -4.11
C LEU A 13 24.89 -0.43 -4.64
N THR A 14 25.48 0.41 -5.48
CA THR A 14 24.78 1.54 -6.11
C THR A 14 24.63 1.28 -7.60
N GLY A 15 23.40 1.46 -8.12
CA GLY A 15 23.11 1.28 -9.53
C GLY A 15 21.61 1.35 -9.81
N GLU A 16 21.22 1.19 -11.06
CA GLU A 16 19.81 1.01 -11.44
C GLU A 16 19.50 -0.49 -11.46
N PHE A 17 18.97 -1.02 -10.36
CA PHE A 17 18.63 -2.46 -10.19
C PHE A 17 17.24 -2.78 -10.72
N TRP A 18 16.33 -1.81 -10.65
CA TRP A 18 14.99 -1.86 -11.27
C TRP A 18 14.62 -0.47 -11.77
N THR A 19 13.86 -0.44 -12.86
CA THR A 19 13.37 0.81 -13.43
C THR A 19 11.93 1.05 -12.98
N SER A 20 11.65 2.26 -12.51
CA SER A 20 10.31 2.68 -12.08
C SER A 20 9.57 3.48 -13.15
N LYS A 21 9.70 3.12 -14.43
CA LYS A 21 8.85 3.73 -15.47
C LYS A 21 7.39 3.54 -15.09
N GLN A 22 6.54 4.53 -15.37
CA GLN A 22 5.14 4.47 -14.95
C GLN A 22 4.40 3.29 -15.60
N ARG A 23 3.72 2.49 -14.76
CA ARG A 23 2.76 1.46 -15.17
C ARG A 23 3.32 0.39 -16.11
N GLN A 24 4.49 -0.14 -15.80
CA GLN A 24 5.06 -1.29 -16.52
C GLN A 24 4.63 -2.63 -15.92
N SER A 25 4.24 -2.62 -14.65
CA SER A 25 3.78 -3.82 -13.96
C SER A 25 2.31 -4.11 -14.25
N HIS A 26 1.86 -5.31 -13.89
CA HIS A 26 0.49 -5.77 -14.09
C HIS A 26 -0.56 -4.74 -13.58
N PRO A 27 -1.64 -4.48 -14.34
CA PRO A 27 -2.66 -3.47 -14.01
C PRO A 27 -3.28 -3.62 -12.62
N LEU A 28 -3.30 -4.83 -12.06
CA LEU A 28 -3.80 -5.12 -10.73
C LEU A 28 -3.12 -4.30 -9.61
N HIS A 29 -1.87 -3.86 -9.83
CA HIS A 29 -1.19 -2.94 -8.91
C HIS A 29 -1.76 -1.52 -8.93
N TYR A 30 -2.44 -1.14 -10.01
CA TYR A 30 -2.91 0.23 -10.25
C TYR A 30 -4.41 0.40 -10.07
N VAL A 31 -5.08 -0.63 -9.53
CA VAL A 31 -6.51 -0.55 -9.20
C VAL A 31 -6.76 0.60 -8.23
N VAL A 32 -5.92 0.72 -7.21
CA VAL A 32 -6.00 1.78 -6.20
C VAL A 32 -4.66 2.50 -6.05
N SER A 33 -4.71 3.84 -5.94
CA SER A 33 -3.56 4.64 -5.54
C SER A 33 -3.43 4.67 -4.01
N TYR A 34 -2.20 4.65 -3.51
CA TYR A 34 -1.92 4.79 -2.09
C TYR A 34 -0.62 5.58 -1.91
N ARG A 35 -0.64 6.57 -1.01
CA ARG A 35 0.52 7.43 -0.80
C ARG A 35 1.68 6.64 -0.21
N ALA A 36 2.90 7.01 -0.59
CA ALA A 36 4.14 6.42 -0.09
C ALA A 36 4.31 4.90 -0.33
N SER A 37 3.62 4.32 -1.33
CA SER A 37 3.84 2.92 -1.71
C SER A 37 5.03 2.81 -2.67
N PHE A 38 5.89 1.85 -2.42
CA PHE A 38 6.94 1.47 -3.38
C PHE A 38 6.36 0.82 -4.64
N LYS A 39 7.20 0.71 -5.65
CA LYS A 39 6.85 0.14 -6.94
C LYS A 39 6.93 -1.39 -6.92
N PRO A 40 6.08 -2.10 -7.72
CA PRO A 40 6.10 -3.56 -7.80
C PRO A 40 7.44 -4.16 -8.24
N GLU A 41 8.23 -3.41 -8.97
CA GLU A 41 9.56 -3.81 -9.43
C GLU A 41 10.52 -4.07 -8.26
N LEU A 42 10.33 -3.40 -7.12
CA LEU A 42 11.13 -3.61 -5.92
C LEU A 42 10.93 -5.02 -5.34
N PRO A 43 9.73 -5.47 -4.94
CA PRO A 43 9.54 -6.84 -4.48
C PRO A 43 9.86 -7.87 -5.57
N SER A 44 9.57 -7.60 -6.85
CA SER A 44 9.95 -8.50 -7.96
C SER A 44 11.45 -8.77 -8.00
N PHE A 45 12.28 -7.72 -7.90
CA PHE A 45 13.72 -7.86 -7.88
C PHE A 45 14.22 -8.77 -6.75
N PHE A 46 13.71 -8.58 -5.53
CA PHE A 46 14.16 -9.33 -4.37
C PHE A 46 13.58 -10.76 -4.32
N ILE A 47 12.35 -10.97 -4.78
CA ILE A 47 11.75 -12.30 -4.96
C ILE A 47 12.65 -13.12 -5.92
N GLY A 48 12.93 -12.59 -7.11
CA GLY A 48 13.78 -13.27 -8.10
C GLY A 48 15.21 -13.50 -7.64
N LYS A 49 15.70 -12.69 -6.68
CA LYS A 49 17.06 -12.80 -6.16
C LYS A 49 17.21 -13.83 -5.04
N TYR A 50 16.22 -13.94 -4.16
CA TYR A 50 16.38 -14.68 -2.89
C TYR A 50 15.51 -15.93 -2.77
N LEU A 51 14.50 -16.09 -3.62
CA LEU A 51 13.63 -17.25 -3.58
C LEU A 51 13.88 -18.21 -4.75
N GLU A 52 13.79 -19.50 -4.46
CA GLU A 52 13.68 -20.52 -5.50
C GLU A 52 12.27 -20.49 -6.12
N LYS A 53 12.18 -20.78 -7.40
CA LYS A 53 10.93 -20.70 -8.15
C LYS A 53 9.77 -21.44 -7.46
N ARG A 54 8.72 -20.71 -7.12
CA ARG A 54 7.49 -21.19 -6.47
C ARG A 54 7.66 -21.87 -5.12
N LYS A 55 8.77 -21.58 -4.43
CA LYS A 55 9.01 -22.07 -3.07
C LYS A 55 9.22 -20.88 -2.15
N GLY A 56 8.54 -20.89 -1.02
CA GLY A 56 8.69 -19.89 0.02
C GLY A 56 7.49 -18.96 0.18
N VAL A 57 7.50 -18.25 1.28
CA VAL A 57 6.50 -17.27 1.71
C VAL A 57 7.11 -15.88 1.75
N VAL A 58 6.45 -14.93 1.11
CA VAL A 58 6.85 -13.52 1.08
C VAL A 58 6.02 -12.73 2.09
N PHE A 59 6.64 -11.91 2.92
CA PHE A 59 5.95 -11.14 3.96
C PHE A 59 6.18 -9.64 3.83
N ASP A 60 5.13 -8.87 4.09
CA ASP A 60 5.16 -7.42 4.24
C ASP A 60 4.46 -7.00 5.53
N PRO A 61 5.21 -6.63 6.60
CA PRO A 61 4.65 -6.18 7.88
C PRO A 61 4.02 -4.78 7.84
N PHE A 62 4.24 -4.02 6.76
CA PHE A 62 3.68 -2.69 6.50
C PHE A 62 3.00 -2.66 5.14
N GLY A 63 2.08 -3.58 4.94
CA GLY A 63 1.57 -3.97 3.63
C GLY A 63 0.89 -2.88 2.81
N GLY A 64 0.37 -1.83 3.44
CA GLY A 64 -0.23 -0.68 2.76
C GLY A 64 -1.30 -1.10 1.75
N ARG A 65 -1.09 -0.78 0.48
CA ARG A 65 -2.02 -1.21 -0.57
C ARG A 65 -1.82 -2.65 -1.04
N GLY A 66 -0.93 -3.44 -0.43
CA GLY A 66 -0.67 -4.84 -0.79
C GLY A 66 0.22 -5.04 -2.02
N THR A 67 1.19 -4.16 -2.25
CA THR A 67 2.10 -4.27 -3.42
C THR A 67 2.89 -5.57 -3.38
N THR A 68 3.50 -5.91 -2.24
CA THR A 68 4.29 -7.13 -2.05
C THR A 68 3.44 -8.39 -2.24
N ALA A 69 2.25 -8.45 -1.61
CA ALA A 69 1.38 -9.62 -1.71
C ALA A 69 0.89 -9.87 -3.15
N VAL A 70 0.47 -8.82 -3.86
CA VAL A 70 0.05 -8.94 -5.27
C VAL A 70 1.22 -9.37 -6.15
N GLN A 71 2.42 -8.81 -5.97
CA GLN A 71 3.58 -9.18 -6.76
C GLN A 71 4.02 -10.62 -6.49
N ALA A 72 4.04 -11.05 -5.22
CA ALA A 72 4.33 -12.44 -4.86
C ALA A 72 3.38 -13.42 -5.57
N ASN A 73 2.06 -13.15 -5.54
CA ASN A 73 1.09 -14.01 -6.21
C ASN A 73 1.25 -14.03 -7.74
N LEU A 74 1.59 -12.89 -8.36
CA LEU A 74 1.86 -12.81 -9.80
C LEU A 74 3.10 -13.61 -10.20
N GLU A 75 4.04 -13.83 -9.29
CA GLU A 75 5.26 -14.63 -9.51
C GLU A 75 5.14 -16.08 -9.01
N GLY A 76 4.01 -16.45 -8.40
CA GLY A 76 3.74 -17.81 -7.93
C GLY A 76 4.27 -18.10 -6.54
N TYR A 77 4.12 -17.14 -5.61
CA TYR A 77 4.44 -17.29 -4.20
C TYR A 77 3.24 -16.91 -3.34
N ALA A 78 3.06 -17.63 -2.21
CA ALA A 78 2.14 -17.21 -1.17
C ALA A 78 2.69 -15.98 -0.43
N ALA A 79 1.79 -15.17 0.12
CA ALA A 79 2.18 -13.97 0.84
C ALA A 79 1.52 -13.88 2.21
N ILE A 80 2.23 -13.27 3.16
CA ILE A 80 1.67 -12.74 4.38
C ILE A 80 1.62 -11.22 4.23
N HIS A 81 0.46 -10.64 4.53
CA HIS A 81 0.23 -9.21 4.50
C HIS A 81 -0.25 -8.79 5.87
N ASN A 82 0.53 -7.97 6.54
CA ASN A 82 0.15 -7.34 7.79
C ASN A 82 0.10 -5.82 7.62
N ASP A 83 -0.83 -5.19 8.31
CA ASP A 83 -0.84 -3.73 8.48
C ASP A 83 -1.68 -3.38 9.70
N ILE A 84 -1.32 -2.31 10.39
CA ILE A 84 -2.09 -1.80 11.52
C ILE A 84 -3.45 -1.22 11.09
N SER A 85 -3.57 -0.78 9.83
CA SER A 85 -4.81 -0.21 9.28
C SER A 85 -5.71 -1.30 8.69
N PRO A 86 -6.95 -1.46 9.17
CA PRO A 86 -7.92 -2.41 8.62
C PRO A 86 -8.27 -2.10 7.14
N MET A 87 -8.15 -0.85 6.72
CA MET A 87 -8.31 -0.49 5.30
C MET A 87 -7.25 -1.18 4.42
N SER A 88 -6.01 -1.29 4.89
CA SER A 88 -4.93 -1.99 4.16
C SER A 88 -5.31 -3.44 3.87
N LEU A 89 -5.89 -4.14 4.86
CA LEU A 89 -6.37 -5.50 4.67
C LEU A 89 -7.47 -5.58 3.61
N TYR A 90 -8.42 -4.65 3.64
CA TYR A 90 -9.46 -4.57 2.61
C TYR A 90 -8.84 -4.39 1.22
N LEU A 91 -7.88 -3.48 1.07
CA LEU A 91 -7.19 -3.24 -0.19
C LEU A 91 -6.49 -4.50 -0.71
N ALA A 92 -5.80 -5.25 0.15
CA ALA A 92 -5.08 -6.45 -0.24
C ALA A 92 -6.01 -7.63 -0.52
N LYS A 93 -6.93 -7.94 0.41
CA LYS A 93 -7.90 -9.05 0.29
C LYS A 93 -8.80 -8.93 -0.95
N SER A 94 -9.17 -7.72 -1.35
CA SER A 94 -10.01 -7.50 -2.54
C SER A 94 -9.34 -7.92 -3.85
N ARG A 95 -8.03 -8.24 -3.83
CA ARG A 95 -7.28 -8.76 -4.98
C ARG A 95 -6.82 -10.21 -4.80
N GLN A 96 -7.19 -10.85 -3.70
CA GLN A 96 -6.90 -12.27 -3.47
C GLN A 96 -7.63 -13.15 -4.48
N THR A 97 -8.94 -12.97 -4.59
CA THR A 97 -9.76 -13.62 -5.61
C THR A 97 -10.26 -12.56 -6.57
N VAL A 98 -9.72 -12.57 -7.78
CA VAL A 98 -10.10 -11.61 -8.83
C VAL A 98 -11.15 -12.25 -9.73
N PRO A 99 -12.43 -11.84 -9.65
CA PRO A 99 -13.48 -12.40 -10.48
C PRO A 99 -13.33 -12.03 -11.95
N SER A 100 -13.94 -12.83 -12.84
CA SER A 100 -14.00 -12.44 -14.26
C SER A 100 -14.82 -11.17 -14.46
N LEU A 101 -14.51 -10.43 -15.52
CA LEU A 101 -15.21 -9.19 -15.85
C LEU A 101 -16.72 -9.44 -16.00
N GLU A 102 -17.12 -10.56 -16.60
CA GLU A 102 -18.53 -10.94 -16.76
C GLU A 102 -19.25 -11.08 -15.43
N LYS A 103 -18.64 -11.77 -14.45
CA LYS A 103 -19.20 -11.89 -13.09
C LYS A 103 -19.34 -10.55 -12.41
N LEU A 104 -18.33 -9.69 -12.55
CA LEU A 104 -18.34 -8.33 -12.00
C LEU A 104 -19.42 -7.44 -12.63
N GLU A 105 -19.60 -7.51 -13.95
CA GLU A 105 -20.64 -6.77 -14.66
C GLU A 105 -22.04 -7.21 -14.23
N LYS A 106 -22.26 -8.53 -14.13
CA LYS A 106 -23.51 -9.11 -13.65
C LYS A 106 -23.81 -8.68 -12.22
N CYS A 107 -22.83 -8.79 -11.32
CA CYS A 107 -22.98 -8.35 -9.92
C CYS A 107 -23.27 -6.85 -9.85
N LEU A 108 -22.46 -6.01 -10.52
CA LEU A 108 -22.63 -4.56 -10.49
C LEU A 108 -24.02 -4.11 -11.01
N SER A 109 -24.55 -4.77 -12.04
CA SER A 109 -25.87 -4.46 -12.60
C SER A 109 -27.02 -4.85 -11.68
N SER A 110 -26.86 -5.87 -10.83
CA SER A 110 -27.88 -6.34 -9.89
C SER A 110 -27.96 -5.49 -8.60
N LEU A 111 -26.95 -4.66 -8.30
CA LEU A 111 -26.93 -3.86 -7.08
C LEU A 111 -28.01 -2.78 -7.12
N ASP A 112 -28.87 -2.70 -6.11
CA ASP A 112 -29.83 -1.61 -5.98
C ASP A 112 -29.21 -0.41 -5.22
N VAL A 113 -28.62 0.51 -5.98
CA VAL A 113 -28.02 1.74 -5.47
C VAL A 113 -28.97 2.94 -5.51
N SER A 114 -30.24 2.74 -5.86
CA SER A 114 -31.23 3.81 -6.03
C SER A 114 -32.11 4.06 -4.80
N ARG A 115 -32.06 3.19 -3.80
CA ARG A 115 -32.90 3.27 -2.59
C ARG A 115 -32.78 4.62 -1.90
N LYS A 116 -33.87 5.06 -1.28
CA LYS A 116 -33.86 6.23 -0.42
C LYS A 116 -32.97 5.91 0.81
N VAL A 117 -32.03 6.78 1.09
CA VAL A 117 -31.13 6.68 2.25
C VAL A 117 -31.40 7.85 3.21
N PRO A 118 -31.25 7.67 4.53
CA PRO A 118 -31.40 8.76 5.48
C PRO A 118 -30.29 9.80 5.27
N GLU A 119 -30.61 11.05 5.56
CA GLU A 119 -29.62 12.11 5.65
C GLU A 119 -28.80 11.94 6.95
N GLU A 120 -27.51 12.16 6.86
CA GLU A 120 -26.58 12.11 7.97
C GLU A 120 -25.87 13.47 8.12
N LYS A 121 -25.43 13.80 9.32
CA LYS A 121 -24.70 15.05 9.56
C LYS A 121 -23.43 15.17 8.70
N SER A 122 -22.79 14.06 8.42
CA SER A 122 -21.61 13.99 7.52
C SER A 122 -21.91 14.36 6.06
N ASP A 123 -23.19 14.33 5.64
CA ASP A 123 -23.56 14.62 4.26
C ASP A 123 -23.22 16.07 3.85
N GLU A 124 -23.27 17.03 4.79
CA GLU A 124 -22.88 18.42 4.52
C GLU A 124 -21.44 18.52 4.00
N ASP A 125 -20.52 17.80 4.62
CA ASP A 125 -19.12 17.75 4.21
C ASP A 125 -18.92 17.02 2.89
N LEU A 126 -19.66 15.95 2.67
CA LEU A 126 -19.59 15.11 1.48
C LEU A 126 -20.17 15.80 0.23
N LEU A 127 -21.15 16.68 0.41
CA LEU A 127 -21.74 17.47 -0.67
C LEU A 127 -20.79 18.52 -1.26
N HIS A 128 -19.64 18.78 -0.63
CA HIS A 128 -18.56 19.53 -1.26
C HIS A 128 -17.82 18.72 -2.35
N PHE A 129 -17.88 17.38 -2.28
CA PHE A 129 -17.25 16.46 -3.23
C PHE A 129 -18.23 15.93 -4.26
N PHE A 130 -19.45 15.57 -3.84
CA PHE A 130 -20.41 14.81 -4.62
C PHE A 130 -21.73 15.56 -4.84
N HIS A 131 -22.33 15.33 -6.00
CA HIS A 131 -23.74 15.65 -6.17
C HIS A 131 -24.61 14.78 -5.25
N LYS A 132 -25.75 15.30 -4.78
CA LYS A 132 -26.65 14.59 -3.86
C LYS A 132 -27.05 13.18 -4.34
N ASP A 133 -27.30 13.00 -5.65
CA ASP A 133 -27.68 11.70 -6.20
C ASP A 133 -26.48 10.76 -6.31
N THR A 134 -25.28 11.26 -6.62
CA THR A 134 -24.02 10.47 -6.55
C THR A 134 -23.77 10.02 -5.11
N LEU A 135 -23.93 10.90 -4.12
CA LEU A 135 -23.77 10.56 -2.71
C LEU A 135 -24.77 9.50 -2.27
N LYS A 136 -26.04 9.60 -2.71
CA LYS A 136 -27.07 8.59 -2.45
C LYS A 136 -26.64 7.21 -2.98
N GLU A 137 -26.15 7.14 -4.20
CA GLU A 137 -25.65 5.88 -4.79
C GLU A 137 -24.45 5.32 -4.01
N LEU A 138 -23.51 6.17 -3.59
CA LEU A 138 -22.35 5.77 -2.77
C LEU A 138 -22.77 5.25 -1.39
N LYS A 139 -23.73 5.89 -0.73
CA LYS A 139 -24.28 5.43 0.56
C LYS A 139 -24.96 4.06 0.43
N ASN A 140 -25.70 3.81 -0.66
CA ASN A 140 -26.28 2.51 -0.94
C ASN A 140 -25.20 1.44 -1.19
N LEU A 141 -24.18 1.77 -1.99
CA LEU A 141 -23.08 0.83 -2.23
C LEU A 141 -22.33 0.53 -0.92
N ARG A 142 -22.03 1.54 -0.09
CA ARG A 142 -21.44 1.38 1.24
C ARG A 142 -22.25 0.38 2.11
N ARG A 143 -23.59 0.56 2.16
CA ARG A 143 -24.49 -0.31 2.89
C ARG A 143 -24.41 -1.76 2.39
N ILE A 144 -24.47 -1.97 1.06
CA ILE A 144 -24.38 -3.32 0.46
C ILE A 144 -23.05 -3.97 0.83
N LEU A 145 -21.92 -3.24 0.76
CA LEU A 145 -20.59 -3.74 1.12
C LEU A 145 -20.46 -4.09 2.61
N ALA A 146 -21.27 -3.47 3.49
CA ALA A 146 -21.29 -3.78 4.92
C ALA A 146 -22.17 -5.01 5.24
N GLU A 147 -23.23 -5.21 4.46
CA GLU A 147 -24.21 -6.29 4.68
C GLU A 147 -23.80 -7.63 4.02
N GLU A 148 -23.04 -7.56 2.92
CA GLU A 148 -22.70 -8.74 2.11
C GLU A 148 -21.20 -8.79 1.80
N ASP A 149 -20.63 -10.00 1.87
CA ASP A 149 -19.22 -10.24 1.55
C ASP A 149 -19.07 -11.32 0.46
N SER A 150 -18.60 -10.90 -0.71
CA SER A 150 -18.24 -11.79 -1.81
C SER A 150 -17.01 -11.26 -2.55
N PRO A 151 -16.28 -12.11 -3.29
CA PRO A 151 -15.15 -11.65 -4.10
C PRO A 151 -15.54 -10.54 -5.09
N GLU A 152 -16.73 -10.64 -5.69
CA GLU A 152 -17.28 -9.66 -6.61
C GLU A 152 -17.51 -8.31 -5.93
N LEU A 153 -18.18 -8.31 -4.78
CA LEU A 153 -18.46 -7.10 -4.01
C LEU A 153 -17.18 -6.46 -3.49
N ARG A 154 -16.23 -7.25 -2.97
CA ARG A 154 -14.92 -6.71 -2.55
C ARG A 154 -14.18 -6.02 -3.69
N TYR A 155 -14.19 -6.62 -4.91
CA TYR A 155 -13.51 -6.01 -6.06
C TYR A 155 -14.24 -4.77 -6.59
N ILE A 156 -15.58 -4.77 -6.61
CA ILE A 156 -16.42 -3.61 -6.93
C ILE A 156 -16.16 -2.48 -5.92
N GLY A 157 -16.15 -2.79 -4.63
CA GLY A 157 -15.86 -1.83 -3.57
C GLY A 157 -14.46 -1.24 -3.66
N LEU A 158 -13.43 -2.06 -3.92
CA LEU A 158 -12.06 -1.60 -4.18
C LEU A 158 -11.99 -0.64 -5.37
N THR A 159 -12.71 -0.98 -6.45
CA THR A 159 -12.78 -0.14 -7.64
C THR A 159 -13.48 1.18 -7.34
N ALA A 160 -14.62 1.16 -6.66
CA ALA A 160 -15.36 2.34 -6.23
C ALA A 160 -14.50 3.23 -5.32
N LEU A 161 -13.85 2.64 -4.31
CA LEU A 161 -12.93 3.33 -3.41
C LEU A 161 -11.83 4.09 -4.17
N SER A 162 -11.33 3.51 -5.26
CA SER A 162 -10.33 4.15 -6.12
C SER A 162 -10.87 5.32 -6.95
N ARG A 163 -12.20 5.47 -7.03
CA ARG A 163 -12.91 6.51 -7.80
C ARG A 163 -13.56 7.57 -6.95
N LEU A 164 -13.49 7.47 -5.61
CA LEU A 164 -14.15 8.42 -4.70
C LEU A 164 -13.78 9.87 -5.01
N HIS A 165 -12.51 10.17 -5.17
CA HIS A 165 -12.05 11.54 -5.43
C HIS A 165 -10.90 11.57 -6.44
N GLY A 166 -10.84 12.64 -7.22
CA GLY A 166 -9.81 12.82 -8.23
C GLY A 166 -10.05 14.01 -9.14
N HIS A 167 -9.26 14.13 -10.19
CA HIS A 167 -9.17 15.34 -11.03
C HIS A 167 -9.87 15.21 -12.40
N SER A 168 -10.54 14.13 -12.67
CA SER A 168 -11.19 13.89 -13.98
C SER A 168 -12.61 13.36 -13.84
N ASN A 169 -13.37 13.38 -14.94
CA ASN A 169 -14.75 12.89 -14.99
C ASN A 169 -14.90 11.37 -14.74
N GLY A 170 -13.81 10.63 -14.70
CA GLY A 170 -13.81 9.22 -14.32
C GLY A 170 -13.90 8.98 -12.80
N PHE A 171 -13.87 10.05 -11.99
CA PHE A 171 -14.08 9.99 -10.54
C PHE A 171 -15.51 10.42 -10.19
N PHE A 172 -15.96 10.03 -9.01
CA PHE A 172 -17.29 10.38 -8.52
C PHE A 172 -17.35 11.83 -8.02
N SER A 173 -16.23 12.33 -7.48
CA SER A 173 -16.15 13.71 -7.01
C SER A 173 -15.93 14.70 -8.14
N VAL A 174 -16.25 15.95 -7.88
CA VAL A 174 -15.69 17.07 -8.64
C VAL A 174 -14.16 17.11 -8.50
N TYR A 175 -13.49 18.07 -9.17
CA TYR A 175 -12.04 18.19 -9.10
C TYR A 175 -11.52 18.16 -7.66
N SER A 176 -10.71 17.15 -7.38
CA SER A 176 -10.04 16.94 -6.09
C SER A 176 -8.68 16.26 -6.32
N PHE A 177 -7.90 16.05 -5.26
CA PHE A 177 -6.60 15.38 -5.38
C PHE A 177 -6.77 13.85 -5.46
N PRO A 178 -6.04 13.16 -6.36
CA PRO A 178 -6.29 11.73 -6.61
C PRO A 178 -5.65 10.78 -5.60
N GLN A 179 -4.66 11.23 -4.83
CA GLN A 179 -3.89 10.35 -3.94
C GLN A 179 -4.27 10.49 -2.47
N ILE A 180 -4.82 11.63 -2.08
CA ILE A 180 -5.22 11.94 -0.71
C ILE A 180 -6.64 12.50 -0.69
N SER A 181 -7.37 12.24 0.38
CA SER A 181 -8.67 12.82 0.64
C SER A 181 -8.48 14.15 1.35
N ILE A 182 -8.50 15.26 0.62
CA ILE A 182 -8.35 16.59 1.25
C ILE A 182 -9.51 16.88 2.23
N PRO A 183 -9.28 17.68 3.28
CA PRO A 183 -10.34 18.06 4.22
C PRO A 183 -11.53 18.74 3.53
N PRO A 184 -12.79 18.55 4.02
CA PRO A 184 -13.99 19.13 3.42
C PRO A 184 -13.92 20.64 3.22
N LEU A 185 -13.43 21.39 4.21
CA LEU A 185 -13.25 22.84 4.12
C LEU A 185 -12.25 23.25 3.02
N ALA A 186 -11.22 22.44 2.76
CA ALA A 186 -10.27 22.69 1.67
C ALA A 186 -10.94 22.45 0.31
N GLN A 187 -11.77 21.38 0.20
CA GLN A 187 -12.57 21.15 -1.00
C GLN A 187 -13.56 22.28 -1.25
N LYS A 188 -14.29 22.73 -0.22
CA LYS A 188 -15.19 23.87 -0.30
C LYS A 188 -14.49 25.10 -0.88
N ARG A 189 -13.36 25.51 -0.30
CA ARG A 189 -12.56 26.65 -0.79
C ARG A 189 -12.09 26.47 -2.23
N ASN A 190 -11.72 25.24 -2.62
CA ASN A 190 -11.34 24.95 -4.01
C ASN A 190 -12.53 25.12 -4.96
N ASN A 191 -13.72 24.66 -4.56
CA ASN A 191 -14.94 24.80 -5.35
C ASN A 191 -15.30 26.27 -5.54
N GLU A 192 -15.33 27.05 -4.46
CA GLU A 192 -15.60 28.50 -4.48
C GLU A 192 -14.61 29.24 -5.40
N ARG A 193 -13.31 28.98 -5.23
CA ARG A 193 -12.25 29.62 -6.04
C ARG A 193 -12.38 29.33 -7.53
N LYS A 194 -12.86 28.14 -7.90
CA LYS A 194 -12.95 27.65 -9.29
C LYS A 194 -14.36 27.75 -9.87
N GLY A 195 -15.35 28.21 -9.11
CA GLY A 195 -16.74 28.23 -9.52
C GLY A 195 -17.30 26.83 -9.82
N ILE A 196 -16.88 25.80 -9.06
CA ILE A 196 -17.28 24.42 -9.27
C ILE A 196 -18.48 24.09 -8.39
N VAL A 197 -19.53 23.54 -9.02
CA VAL A 197 -20.68 22.93 -8.33
C VAL A 197 -20.66 21.44 -8.64
N PRO A 198 -20.86 20.54 -7.65
CA PRO A 198 -20.93 19.11 -7.89
C PRO A 198 -22.02 18.74 -8.89
N ASP A 199 -21.62 18.13 -10.01
CA ASP A 199 -22.49 17.58 -11.04
C ASP A 199 -22.80 16.10 -10.75
N TYR A 200 -23.98 15.63 -11.20
CA TYR A 200 -24.33 14.22 -11.03
C TYR A 200 -23.41 13.32 -11.83
N ARG A 201 -22.86 12.35 -11.14
CA ARG A 201 -21.92 11.37 -11.68
C ARG A 201 -22.37 9.98 -11.27
N GLU A 202 -23.10 9.30 -12.14
CA GLU A 202 -23.53 7.93 -11.93
C GLU A 202 -22.33 7.03 -11.63
N ILE A 203 -22.40 6.19 -10.57
CA ILE A 203 -21.23 5.40 -10.13
C ILE A 203 -21.00 4.15 -10.99
N ARG A 204 -22.06 3.47 -11.45
CA ARG A 204 -21.95 2.21 -12.19
C ARG A 204 -21.09 2.29 -13.46
N PRO A 205 -21.34 3.22 -14.40
CA PRO A 205 -20.53 3.31 -15.62
C PRO A 205 -19.05 3.58 -15.33
N ARG A 206 -18.76 4.38 -14.28
CA ARG A 206 -17.40 4.72 -13.87
C ARG A 206 -16.67 3.55 -13.24
N ILE A 207 -17.35 2.76 -12.41
CA ILE A 207 -16.84 1.51 -11.84
C ILE A 207 -16.54 0.53 -12.97
N LEU A 208 -17.51 0.30 -13.87
CA LEU A 208 -17.38 -0.61 -15.00
C LEU A 208 -16.20 -0.25 -15.91
N GLN A 209 -16.10 1.03 -16.30
CA GLN A 209 -14.99 1.51 -17.13
C GLN A 209 -13.63 1.28 -16.47
N LYS A 210 -13.55 1.46 -15.14
CA LYS A 210 -12.33 1.21 -14.39
C LYS A 210 -12.00 -0.28 -14.34
N MET A 211 -12.97 -1.16 -14.05
CA MET A 211 -12.77 -2.61 -14.02
C MET A 211 -12.29 -3.15 -15.37
N ARG A 212 -12.90 -2.73 -16.48
CA ARG A 212 -12.46 -3.10 -17.83
C ARG A 212 -11.01 -2.73 -18.12
N ARG A 213 -10.56 -1.60 -17.61
CA ARG A 213 -9.17 -1.16 -17.75
C ARG A 213 -8.21 -1.96 -16.87
N ASP A 214 -8.62 -2.26 -15.64
CA ASP A 214 -7.76 -2.93 -14.66
C ASP A 214 -7.63 -4.43 -14.94
N LEU A 215 -8.62 -5.04 -15.60
CA LEU A 215 -8.68 -6.45 -15.95
C LEU A 215 -8.34 -6.73 -17.42
N LYS A 216 -7.67 -5.79 -18.11
CA LYS A 216 -7.28 -5.98 -19.51
C LYS A 216 -6.19 -7.03 -19.72
N GLU A 217 -5.36 -7.27 -18.71
CA GLU A 217 -4.31 -8.28 -18.71
C GLU A 217 -4.77 -9.52 -17.95
N VAL A 218 -4.49 -10.69 -18.53
CA VAL A 218 -4.86 -11.97 -17.95
C VAL A 218 -3.90 -12.31 -16.79
N LEU A 219 -4.45 -12.74 -15.67
CA LEU A 219 -3.66 -13.23 -14.56
C LEU A 219 -2.93 -14.53 -14.92
N PRO A 220 -1.72 -14.75 -14.39
CA PRO A 220 -1.07 -16.06 -14.49
C PRO A 220 -1.99 -17.19 -14.01
N PRO A 221 -2.01 -18.35 -14.66
CA PRO A 221 -2.92 -19.45 -14.30
C PRO A 221 -2.80 -19.90 -12.84
N PHE A 222 -1.63 -19.74 -12.26
CA PHE A 222 -1.35 -20.11 -10.86
C PHE A 222 -1.69 -19.00 -9.84
N TYR A 223 -2.10 -17.80 -10.28
CA TYR A 223 -2.33 -16.67 -9.37
C TYR A 223 -3.27 -17.04 -8.22
N HIS A 224 -4.43 -17.64 -8.52
CA HIS A 224 -5.42 -18.01 -7.51
C HIS A 224 -4.95 -19.12 -6.59
N GLU A 225 -4.14 -20.05 -7.08
CA GLU A 225 -3.53 -21.10 -6.27
C GLU A 225 -2.68 -20.50 -5.15
N PHE A 226 -1.82 -19.56 -5.47
CA PHE A 226 -0.92 -18.95 -4.48
C PHE A 226 -1.65 -17.91 -3.62
N SER A 227 -2.50 -17.09 -4.19
CA SER A 227 -3.23 -16.07 -3.44
C SER A 227 -4.23 -16.65 -2.44
N SER A 228 -4.77 -17.85 -2.69
CA SER A 228 -5.65 -18.56 -1.74
C SER A 228 -4.93 -18.99 -0.46
N ARG A 229 -3.59 -19.07 -0.49
CA ARG A 229 -2.74 -19.42 0.65
C ARG A 229 -2.27 -18.17 1.42
N ASN A 230 -2.67 -16.98 0.99
CA ASN A 230 -2.25 -15.74 1.65
C ASN A 230 -2.84 -15.65 3.06
N VAL A 231 -2.02 -15.13 3.97
CA VAL A 231 -2.43 -14.78 5.34
C VAL A 231 -2.52 -13.26 5.44
N TYR A 232 -3.59 -12.78 6.08
CA TYR A 232 -3.85 -11.36 6.29
C TYR A 232 -4.04 -11.10 7.77
N THR A 233 -3.20 -10.25 8.35
CA THR A 233 -3.23 -9.90 9.77
C THR A 233 -3.33 -8.39 9.97
N ASN A 234 -3.97 -7.98 11.08
CA ASN A 234 -4.15 -6.58 11.44
C ASN A 234 -3.52 -6.32 12.80
N HIS A 235 -2.19 -6.36 12.84
CA HIS A 235 -1.41 -6.22 14.06
C HIS A 235 -0.34 -5.13 13.92
N SER A 236 0.14 -4.64 15.05
CA SER A 236 1.37 -3.87 15.08
C SER A 236 2.53 -4.72 14.57
N SER A 237 3.41 -4.14 13.76
CA SER A 237 4.65 -4.81 13.33
C SER A 237 5.63 -5.09 14.48
N MET A 238 5.41 -4.46 15.64
CA MET A 238 6.16 -4.69 16.87
C MET A 238 5.67 -5.92 17.65
N ASP A 239 4.49 -6.44 17.29
CA ASP A 239 3.87 -7.62 17.89
C ASP A 239 3.08 -8.35 16.79
N LEU A 240 3.73 -9.29 16.14
CA LEU A 240 3.16 -10.10 15.06
C LEU A 240 2.50 -11.36 15.62
N PHE A 241 1.66 -11.16 16.63
CA PHE A 241 0.91 -12.24 17.27
C PHE A 241 0.16 -13.07 16.23
N GLY A 242 0.21 -14.40 16.38
CA GLY A 242 -0.45 -15.35 15.47
C GLY A 242 0.36 -15.71 14.23
N LEU A 243 1.52 -15.09 13.99
CA LEU A 243 2.49 -15.59 13.02
C LEU A 243 3.45 -16.55 13.71
N GLU A 244 3.59 -17.74 13.12
CA GLU A 244 4.49 -18.78 13.62
C GLU A 244 5.96 -18.39 13.46
N ASP A 245 6.81 -18.85 14.38
CA ASP A 245 8.25 -18.72 14.27
C ASP A 245 8.74 -19.43 13.00
N ASP A 246 9.79 -18.89 12.37
CA ASP A 246 10.47 -19.50 11.24
C ASP A 246 9.56 -19.83 10.02
N SER A 247 8.41 -19.11 9.88
CA SER A 247 7.39 -19.34 8.84
C SER A 247 7.59 -18.53 7.55
N VAL A 248 8.50 -17.56 7.56
CA VAL A 248 8.72 -16.61 6.45
C VAL A 248 10.09 -16.83 5.80
N ASP A 249 10.13 -16.85 4.48
CA ASP A 249 11.38 -16.98 3.70
C ASP A 249 11.99 -15.63 3.33
N LEU A 250 11.15 -14.67 2.96
CA LEU A 250 11.57 -13.35 2.49
C LEU A 250 10.62 -12.27 2.98
N VAL A 251 11.16 -11.26 3.64
CA VAL A 251 10.45 -10.00 3.92
C VAL A 251 10.86 -8.96 2.89
N VAL A 252 9.89 -8.28 2.27
CA VAL A 252 10.12 -7.09 1.44
C VAL A 252 9.14 -6.01 1.87
N THR A 253 9.65 -4.95 2.47
CA THR A 253 8.81 -3.94 3.13
C THR A 253 9.41 -2.54 3.11
N SER A 254 8.57 -1.55 3.40
CA SER A 254 8.96 -0.17 3.67
C SER A 254 8.22 0.35 4.90
N PRO A 255 8.92 0.63 5.99
CA PRO A 255 8.29 1.12 7.22
C PRO A 255 7.73 2.54 7.04
N PRO A 256 6.83 3.00 7.92
CA PRO A 256 6.32 4.36 7.87
C PRO A 256 7.44 5.39 7.96
N PHE A 257 7.29 6.45 7.16
CA PHE A 257 8.27 7.54 7.09
C PHE A 257 8.24 8.41 8.35
N LEU A 258 9.41 8.95 8.70
CA LEU A 258 9.53 9.93 9.76
C LEU A 258 8.76 11.22 9.39
N ASP A 259 7.76 11.62 10.19
CA ASP A 259 7.14 12.96 10.24
C ASP A 259 6.49 13.51 8.95
N LYS A 260 6.02 12.70 7.98
CA LYS A 260 5.54 13.28 6.71
C LYS A 260 4.18 12.83 6.20
N VAL A 261 3.63 11.76 6.72
CA VAL A 261 2.39 11.19 6.16
C VAL A 261 1.38 10.95 7.27
N ASN A 262 0.31 11.73 7.28
CA ASN A 262 -0.85 11.43 8.09
C ASN A 262 -1.80 10.52 7.30
N TYR A 263 -1.62 9.22 7.45
CA TYR A 263 -2.41 8.23 6.70
C TYR A 263 -3.90 8.27 7.06
N GLU A 264 -4.25 8.62 8.30
CA GLU A 264 -5.64 8.74 8.74
C GLU A 264 -6.33 9.91 8.01
N GLU A 265 -5.76 11.10 8.08
CA GLU A 265 -6.31 12.29 7.41
C GLU A 265 -6.29 12.16 5.88
N ASP A 266 -5.22 11.60 5.31
CA ASP A 266 -5.10 11.41 3.86
C ASP A 266 -6.16 10.44 3.30
N ASN A 267 -6.74 9.58 4.14
CA ASN A 267 -7.69 8.53 3.72
C ASN A 267 -9.08 8.63 4.37
N TRP A 268 -9.42 9.72 5.05
CA TRP A 268 -10.68 9.85 5.79
C TRP A 268 -11.93 9.50 4.95
N LEU A 269 -11.96 9.90 3.67
CA LEU A 269 -13.08 9.62 2.76
C LEU A 269 -13.17 8.13 2.41
N ARG A 270 -12.03 7.43 2.39
CA ARG A 270 -11.98 5.98 2.16
C ARG A 270 -12.43 5.22 3.40
N TYR A 271 -12.03 5.68 4.59
CA TYR A 271 -12.54 5.15 5.86
C TYR A 271 -14.06 5.34 5.97
N TRP A 272 -14.56 6.52 5.63
CA TRP A 272 -16.00 6.76 5.54
C TRP A 272 -16.68 5.77 4.59
N PHE A 273 -16.16 5.58 3.39
CA PHE A 273 -16.77 4.69 2.39
C PHE A 273 -16.76 3.21 2.80
N LEU A 274 -15.75 2.75 3.52
CA LEU A 274 -15.66 1.38 4.02
C LEU A 274 -16.31 1.18 5.39
N ASP A 275 -16.92 2.20 5.96
CA ASP A 275 -17.48 2.19 7.32
C ASP A 275 -16.47 1.79 8.40
N ILE A 276 -15.21 2.19 8.23
CA ILE A 276 -14.13 1.88 9.17
C ILE A 276 -13.97 3.03 10.14
N GLN A 277 -14.10 2.74 11.42
CA GLN A 277 -13.72 3.62 12.53
C GLN A 277 -12.43 3.07 13.13
N LEU A 278 -11.36 3.88 13.10
CA LEU A 278 -10.07 3.47 13.63
C LEU A 278 -10.08 3.53 15.16
N GLU A 279 -9.80 2.42 15.79
CA GLU A 279 -9.48 2.38 17.21
C GLU A 279 -8.09 2.99 17.48
N LYS A 280 -7.80 3.30 18.73
CA LYS A 280 -6.57 4.02 19.10
C LYS A 280 -5.29 3.26 18.71
N ASP A 281 -5.31 1.95 18.85
CA ASP A 281 -4.22 1.02 18.54
C ASP A 281 -4.11 0.68 17.04
N GLN A 282 -5.12 1.02 16.25
CA GLN A 282 -5.14 0.86 14.79
C GLN A 282 -4.64 2.10 14.02
N LYS A 283 -4.26 3.15 14.73
CA LYS A 283 -3.77 4.36 14.10
C LYS A 283 -2.33 4.19 13.64
N PRO A 284 -2.03 4.51 12.36
CA PRO A 284 -0.66 4.48 11.86
C PRO A 284 0.28 5.33 12.70
N SER A 285 1.45 4.79 13.01
CA SER A 285 2.44 5.48 13.83
C SER A 285 3.02 6.70 13.11
N ILE A 286 3.06 7.83 13.81
CA ILE A 286 3.72 9.07 13.37
C ILE A 286 4.87 9.34 14.36
N PHE A 287 6.08 9.47 13.84
CA PHE A 287 7.28 9.65 14.67
C PHE A 287 7.81 11.07 14.55
N ALA A 288 7.80 11.84 15.63
CA ALA A 288 8.34 13.18 15.68
C ALA A 288 9.88 13.20 15.77
N THR A 289 10.50 12.11 16.25
CA THR A 289 11.94 12.00 16.47
C THR A 289 12.54 10.76 15.81
N ILE A 290 13.83 10.85 15.44
CA ILE A 290 14.58 9.70 14.93
C ILE A 290 14.71 8.63 16.02
N ALA A 291 14.89 9.01 17.29
CA ALA A 291 15.01 8.06 18.39
C ALA A 291 13.75 7.18 18.51
N GLY A 292 12.55 7.77 18.61
CA GLY A 292 11.31 7.00 18.69
C GLY A 292 11.06 6.15 17.43
N TRP A 293 11.48 6.63 16.26
CA TRP A 293 11.43 5.82 15.04
C TRP A 293 12.40 4.62 15.13
N CYS A 294 13.60 4.80 15.66
CA CYS A 294 14.57 3.71 15.85
C CYS A 294 14.06 2.66 16.83
N GLU A 295 13.44 3.05 17.93
CA GLU A 295 12.82 2.12 18.91
C GLU A 295 11.74 1.25 18.24
N PHE A 296 10.90 1.87 17.41
CA PHE A 296 9.89 1.19 16.63
C PHE A 296 10.52 0.20 15.62
N ILE A 297 11.55 0.63 14.88
CA ILE A 297 12.27 -0.24 13.92
C ILE A 297 12.96 -1.41 14.64
N GLN A 298 13.59 -1.16 15.79
CA GLN A 298 14.23 -2.21 16.56
C GLN A 298 13.23 -3.27 17.02
N SER A 299 12.09 -2.85 17.58
CA SER A 299 11.01 -3.77 17.99
C SER A 299 10.48 -4.58 16.79
N THR A 300 10.28 -3.92 15.65
CA THR A 300 9.88 -4.60 14.41
C THR A 300 10.94 -5.62 13.95
N LEU A 301 12.22 -5.26 13.96
CA LEU A 301 13.30 -6.18 13.55
C LEU A 301 13.43 -7.40 14.48
N ASN A 302 13.12 -7.24 15.77
CA ASN A 302 13.08 -8.36 16.73
C ASN A 302 11.96 -9.34 16.34
N GLU A 303 10.75 -8.85 16.03
CA GLU A 303 9.66 -9.70 15.56
C GLU A 303 9.96 -10.34 14.20
N LEU A 304 10.57 -9.60 13.27
CA LEU A 304 11.00 -10.16 11.99
C LEU A 304 12.06 -11.23 12.16
N SER A 305 12.98 -11.09 13.12
CA SER A 305 13.93 -12.14 13.45
C SER A 305 13.25 -13.41 13.96
N ARG A 306 12.14 -13.30 14.69
CA ARG A 306 11.35 -14.43 15.17
C ARG A 306 10.66 -15.17 14.04
N VAL A 307 9.92 -14.45 13.20
CA VAL A 307 9.07 -15.06 12.16
C VAL A 307 9.83 -15.51 10.92
N VAL A 308 10.98 -14.91 10.62
CA VAL A 308 11.81 -15.29 9.47
C VAL A 308 12.65 -16.52 9.81
N ARG A 309 12.58 -17.54 8.96
CA ARG A 309 13.34 -18.80 9.18
C ARG A 309 14.85 -18.60 9.16
N PRO A 310 15.63 -19.53 9.73
CA PRO A 310 17.08 -19.54 9.58
C PRO A 310 17.51 -19.48 8.11
N GLY A 311 18.42 -18.57 7.78
CA GLY A 311 18.85 -18.31 6.40
C GLY A 311 17.88 -17.48 5.57
N GLY A 312 16.68 -17.15 6.08
CA GLY A 312 15.73 -16.25 5.43
C GLY A 312 16.24 -14.80 5.37
N VAL A 313 15.58 -13.98 4.60
CA VAL A 313 16.06 -12.63 4.25
C VAL A 313 15.02 -11.57 4.61
N VAL A 314 15.49 -10.46 5.18
CA VAL A 314 14.70 -9.25 5.41
C VAL A 314 15.25 -8.13 4.54
N VAL A 315 14.37 -7.54 3.70
CA VAL A 315 14.66 -6.37 2.89
C VAL A 315 13.80 -5.23 3.37
N MET A 316 14.42 -4.16 3.87
CA MET A 316 13.73 -2.96 4.34
C MET A 316 14.12 -1.76 3.49
N GLU A 317 13.15 -1.26 2.72
CA GLU A 317 13.31 -0.06 1.90
C GLU A 317 13.07 1.18 2.75
N VAL A 318 14.03 2.08 2.75
CA VAL A 318 13.97 3.37 3.42
C VAL A 318 14.51 4.48 2.51
N GLY A 319 14.20 5.72 2.88
CA GLY A 319 14.66 6.89 2.16
C GLY A 319 15.67 7.71 2.96
N GLU A 320 15.78 8.96 2.56
CA GLU A 320 16.53 10.01 3.27
C GLU A 320 15.54 10.97 3.92
N VAL A 321 15.88 11.51 5.07
CA VAL A 321 15.14 12.60 5.72
C VAL A 321 15.99 13.84 5.76
N ARG A 322 15.45 14.96 5.31
CA ARG A 322 16.12 16.27 5.38
C ARG A 322 15.47 17.12 6.47
N LYS A 323 16.27 17.54 7.46
CA LYS A 323 15.91 18.56 8.46
C LYS A 323 16.84 19.75 8.30
N GLY A 324 16.34 20.85 7.73
CA GLY A 324 17.18 22.01 7.39
C GLY A 324 18.25 21.63 6.35
N LYS A 325 19.54 21.87 6.71
CA LYS A 325 20.69 21.51 5.85
C LYS A 325 21.22 20.09 6.07
N THR A 326 20.71 19.37 7.07
CA THR A 326 21.21 18.04 7.43
C THR A 326 20.40 16.97 6.72
N VAL A 327 21.09 16.02 6.10
CA VAL A 327 20.52 14.81 5.49
C VAL A 327 20.78 13.63 6.40
N PHE A 328 19.73 12.88 6.71
CA PHE A 328 19.78 11.65 7.50
C PHE A 328 19.52 10.47 6.56
N ASN A 329 20.50 9.62 6.38
CA ASN A 329 20.38 8.37 5.62
C ASN A 329 19.76 7.32 6.54
N LEU A 330 18.48 7.01 6.36
CA LEU A 330 17.77 6.10 7.28
C LEU A 330 18.28 4.65 7.22
N ASP A 331 18.94 4.23 6.14
CA ASP A 331 19.58 2.92 6.03
C ASP A 331 20.67 2.71 7.10
N GLU A 332 21.46 3.74 7.43
CA GLU A 332 22.47 3.66 8.49
C GLU A 332 21.83 3.46 9.87
N TYR A 333 20.67 4.08 10.11
CA TYR A 333 19.92 3.90 11.37
C TYR A 333 19.30 2.51 11.46
N VAL A 334 18.70 2.01 10.37
CA VAL A 334 18.12 0.64 10.31
C VAL A 334 19.19 -0.41 10.60
N ILE A 335 20.41 -0.24 10.05
CA ILE A 335 21.52 -1.16 10.32
C ILE A 335 21.88 -1.19 11.82
N ARG A 336 21.92 -0.01 12.47
CA ARG A 336 22.19 0.08 13.93
C ARG A 336 21.05 -0.53 14.75
N CYS A 337 19.79 -0.30 14.36
CA CYS A 337 18.63 -0.88 15.04
C CYS A 337 18.64 -2.42 15.01
N ALA A 338 19.31 -3.03 14.03
CA ALA A 338 19.39 -4.49 13.91
C ALA A 338 20.47 -5.15 14.78
N GLU A 339 21.37 -4.37 15.41
CA GLU A 339 22.57 -4.94 16.09
C GLU A 339 22.27 -6.03 17.13
N ASN A 340 21.11 -5.97 17.80
CA ASN A 340 20.70 -6.94 18.83
C ASN A 340 19.48 -7.79 18.44
N SER A 341 19.05 -7.76 17.16
CA SER A 341 17.85 -8.45 16.73
C SER A 341 18.06 -9.91 16.27
N GLY A 342 19.30 -10.36 16.14
CA GLY A 342 19.65 -11.65 15.51
C GLY A 342 19.75 -11.59 13.98
N LEU A 343 19.36 -10.47 13.38
CA LEU A 343 19.49 -10.23 11.95
C LEU A 343 20.86 -9.64 11.62
N VAL A 344 21.56 -10.21 10.64
CA VAL A 344 22.89 -9.76 10.24
C VAL A 344 22.82 -9.00 8.93
N TRP A 345 23.27 -7.75 8.93
CA TRP A 345 23.38 -6.95 7.71
C TRP A 345 24.27 -7.63 6.66
N GLU A 346 23.72 -7.86 5.49
CA GLU A 346 24.41 -8.49 4.36
C GLU A 346 24.86 -7.46 3.32
N ASN A 347 23.92 -6.64 2.82
CA ASN A 347 24.16 -5.62 1.79
C ASN A 347 23.18 -4.47 1.95
N THR A 348 23.50 -3.32 1.31
CA THR A 348 22.55 -2.23 1.04
C THR A 348 22.51 -1.96 -0.45
N TYR A 349 21.34 -2.01 -1.06
CA TYR A 349 21.11 -1.63 -2.46
C TYR A 349 20.63 -0.20 -2.51
N ILE A 350 21.37 0.65 -3.18
CA ILE A 350 20.98 2.03 -3.47
C ILE A 350 20.56 2.07 -4.93
N ASN A 351 19.24 2.01 -5.17
CA ASN A 351 18.70 2.11 -6.52
C ASN A 351 18.61 3.58 -6.92
N ASP A 352 19.58 4.04 -7.70
CA ASP A 352 19.69 5.42 -8.17
C ASP A 352 19.02 5.55 -9.54
N GLN A 353 17.95 6.34 -9.60
CA GLN A 353 17.14 6.52 -10.79
C GLN A 353 17.19 7.96 -11.28
N LYS A 354 17.42 8.12 -12.59
CA LYS A 354 17.24 9.42 -13.25
C LYS A 354 15.73 9.71 -13.39
N PHE A 355 15.14 10.34 -12.39
CA PHE A 355 13.75 10.72 -12.43
C PHE A 355 13.49 11.88 -13.40
N THR A 356 12.60 11.68 -14.34
CA THR A 356 12.21 12.71 -15.28
C THR A 356 10.80 13.27 -15.10
N LYS A 357 9.90 12.75 -14.23
CA LYS A 357 8.48 13.17 -14.37
C LYS A 357 7.54 13.20 -13.16
N LEU A 358 7.91 12.94 -11.94
CA LEU A 358 6.93 12.99 -10.82
C LEU A 358 7.05 14.22 -9.91
N ALA A 359 7.99 15.09 -10.16
CA ALA A 359 8.22 16.30 -9.40
C ALA A 359 7.14 17.35 -9.48
N ASN A 360 6.45 17.42 -10.61
CA ASN A 360 5.55 18.54 -10.91
C ASN A 360 4.16 18.46 -10.27
N CYS A 361 3.83 17.42 -9.51
CA CYS A 361 2.51 17.32 -8.88
C CYS A 361 2.26 18.36 -7.79
N TRP A 362 3.31 18.98 -7.22
CA TRP A 362 3.19 19.84 -6.05
C TRP A 362 4.01 21.15 -6.13
N ASN A 363 4.40 21.61 -7.29
CA ASN A 363 5.34 22.73 -7.44
C ASN A 363 6.65 22.56 -6.66
N VAL A 364 7.08 21.33 -6.46
CA VAL A 364 8.32 20.98 -5.76
C VAL A 364 9.30 20.44 -6.78
N SER A 365 10.44 21.10 -6.93
CA SER A 365 11.56 20.58 -7.71
C SER A 365 12.08 19.30 -7.02
N ASN A 366 12.19 18.19 -7.76
CA ASN A 366 12.70 16.91 -7.24
C ASN A 366 14.12 17.02 -6.70
N ASN A 367 14.89 17.97 -7.21
CA ASN A 367 16.27 18.21 -6.77
C ASN A 367 16.36 18.87 -5.38
N GLU A 368 15.26 19.45 -4.87
CA GLU A 368 15.28 20.17 -3.60
C GLU A 368 14.57 19.45 -2.46
N LYS A 369 13.60 18.58 -2.73
CA LYS A 369 12.75 17.94 -1.69
C LYS A 369 12.47 16.45 -1.89
N GLY A 370 12.87 15.85 -3.00
CA GLY A 370 12.69 14.41 -3.28
C GLY A 370 13.98 13.63 -3.05
N THR A 371 13.84 12.37 -2.67
CA THR A 371 14.95 11.41 -2.70
C THR A 371 14.96 10.75 -4.06
N ASN A 372 16.08 10.79 -4.77
CA ASN A 372 16.24 10.12 -6.07
C ASN A 372 16.67 8.65 -5.90
N SER A 373 16.85 8.20 -4.66
CA SER A 373 17.36 6.86 -4.37
C SER A 373 16.43 6.09 -3.42
N ASN A 374 16.10 4.85 -3.78
CA ASN A 374 15.56 3.87 -2.86
C ASN A 374 16.74 3.16 -2.21
N ARG A 375 16.79 3.10 -0.88
CA ARG A 375 17.84 2.43 -0.10
C ARG A 375 17.25 1.18 0.54
N CYS A 376 17.63 0.01 0.04
CA CYS A 376 17.14 -1.27 0.53
C CYS A 376 18.23 -1.93 1.38
N VAL A 377 18.03 -1.94 2.68
CA VAL A 377 18.89 -2.64 3.63
C VAL A 377 18.49 -4.12 3.64
N VAL A 378 19.46 -4.99 3.45
CA VAL A 378 19.26 -6.43 3.40
C VAL A 378 19.92 -7.08 4.61
N PHE A 379 19.12 -7.83 5.33
CA PHE A 379 19.57 -8.64 6.46
C PHE A 379 19.33 -10.11 6.17
N ARG A 380 20.17 -10.95 6.78
CA ARG A 380 19.99 -12.40 6.82
C ARG A 380 19.78 -12.85 8.26
N ASN A 381 18.81 -13.71 8.46
CA ASN A 381 18.61 -14.36 9.73
C ASN A 381 19.64 -15.50 9.88
N LEU A 382 20.49 -15.39 10.89
CA LEU A 382 21.55 -16.36 11.17
C LEU A 382 21.30 -17.18 12.46
N LYS A 383 20.00 -17.30 12.88
CA LYS A 383 19.66 -18.19 14.01
C LYS A 383 20.35 -19.53 13.89
#